data_ca984a50152f189f11c2aa82a78a85f0
#
_entry.id   ca984a50152f189f11c2aa82a78a85f0
#
_cell.length_a   1.000
_cell.length_b   1.000
_cell.length_c   1.000
_cell.angle_alpha   90.00
_cell.angle_beta   90.00
_cell.angle_gamma   90.00
#
_symmetry.space_group_name_H-M   'P 1'
#
loop_
_entity.id
_entity.type
_entity.pdbx_description
1 polymer ?
#
loop_
_entity_poly.entity_id
_entity_poly.type
_entity_poly.pdbx_seq_one_letter_code
_entity_poly.pdbx_strand_id
1 'polypeptide(L)'
;MREILHITTHMGGGVGKVLSGLLAAFAAEGGDHHELLLLEEPEKRNFFDLLAEAGVAAHVEQDAAKIAEAMARADIVQLEWWHHPRMVRFLLELPPVPARLVLWAHVSGAFYPWLPPAFLRVPQRFVFTSAYSYKNPFWDAAQRTWAKEHAAMVNSVGDFSAEEPRHEAHAGFSVGYVGTLSYAKLHPDFVRFCARVKDICGVFFRLVGDAQNEARIRRDAAPFGLAEQLSFAGYVTDVAAELRRMDVFAYLLNPQHFGTTENVLLEAMNAGLAVVALDQCAEKHLVRHGETGLLVRTPEEFEQALRRLYAHPEERARLGRNARRYIEENFSVGRTAAHLNAVYDAVMKREKTMCDFTGMGKDPHEVFLNFLPPPLREGFAQGSVPKELPEILLGESKSSVRHFARLFPADEMLCGWAREIVQRRGGGAR
;
A
#
# COMPACT_ATOMS: atom_id res chain seq x y z
N MET A 1 14.18 18.90 21.29
CA MET A 1 14.07 17.42 21.21
C MET A 1 12.65 17.09 21.57
N ARG A 2 11.90 16.49 20.64
CA ARG A 2 10.50 16.04 20.82
C ARG A 2 10.46 14.56 21.05
N GLU A 3 9.51 14.07 21.85
CA GLU A 3 9.21 12.66 22.04
C GLU A 3 8.10 12.27 21.09
N ILE A 4 8.38 11.47 20.05
CA ILE A 4 7.44 11.09 19.00
C ILE A 4 7.19 9.58 19.08
N LEU A 5 5.94 9.22 19.40
CA LEU A 5 5.50 7.84 19.47
C LEU A 5 4.80 7.45 18.16
N HIS A 6 5.37 6.50 17.44
CA HIS A 6 4.75 5.86 16.28
C HIS A 6 3.99 4.62 16.71
N ILE A 7 2.74 4.48 16.30
CA ILE A 7 1.94 3.29 16.59
C ILE A 7 1.53 2.64 15.26
N THR A 8 1.95 1.41 15.08
CA THR A 8 1.64 0.60 13.89
C THR A 8 1.08 -0.76 14.30
N THR A 9 0.35 -1.42 13.40
CA THR A 9 -0.12 -2.77 13.67
C THR A 9 1.05 -3.76 13.70
N HIS A 10 1.86 -3.78 12.63
CA HIS A 10 3.02 -4.64 12.46
C HIS A 10 4.02 -4.03 11.48
N MET A 11 5.21 -4.63 11.38
CA MET A 11 6.31 -4.22 10.50
C MET A 11 6.39 -5.06 9.22
N GLY A 12 5.25 -5.47 8.66
CA GLY A 12 5.20 -6.24 7.41
C GLY A 12 5.05 -5.38 6.16
N GLY A 13 5.50 -5.89 5.01
CA GLY A 13 5.26 -5.29 3.70
C GLY A 13 5.83 -3.88 3.51
N GLY A 14 5.14 -3.08 2.69
CA GLY A 14 5.59 -1.72 2.33
C GLY A 14 5.68 -0.76 3.51
N VAL A 15 4.78 -0.86 4.49
CA VAL A 15 4.79 0.01 5.68
C VAL A 15 6.00 -0.28 6.55
N GLY A 16 6.32 -1.55 6.77
CA GLY A 16 7.52 -1.94 7.54
C GLY A 16 8.80 -1.42 6.89
N LYS A 17 8.92 -1.54 5.55
CA LYS A 17 10.06 -1.00 4.80
C LYS A 17 10.18 0.51 4.96
N VAL A 18 9.07 1.24 4.84
CA VAL A 18 9.05 2.70 4.97
C VAL A 18 9.45 3.12 6.38
N LEU A 19 8.82 2.54 7.40
CA LEU A 19 9.08 2.93 8.79
C LEU A 19 10.52 2.59 9.21
N SER A 20 11.05 1.42 8.83
CA SER A 20 12.44 1.08 9.16
C SER A 20 13.44 2.06 8.56
N GLY A 21 13.31 2.39 7.27
CA GLY A 21 14.18 3.36 6.61
C GLY A 21 14.02 4.78 7.16
N LEU A 22 12.79 5.22 7.41
CA LEU A 22 12.50 6.55 7.92
C LEU A 22 12.99 6.76 9.36
N LEU A 23 12.70 5.81 10.26
CA LEU A 23 13.10 5.91 11.66
C LEU A 23 14.62 5.77 11.83
N ALA A 24 15.27 4.94 11.01
CA ALA A 24 16.73 4.87 10.94
C ALA A 24 17.34 6.20 10.45
N ALA A 25 16.72 6.86 9.47
CA ALA A 25 17.17 8.17 9.01
C ALA A 25 17.03 9.24 10.09
N PHE A 26 15.91 9.28 10.81
CA PHE A 26 15.75 10.19 11.94
C PHE A 26 16.79 9.94 13.05
N ALA A 27 17.07 8.70 13.38
CA ALA A 27 18.08 8.35 14.36
C ALA A 27 19.50 8.80 13.93
N ALA A 28 19.82 8.65 12.64
CA ALA A 28 21.11 9.08 12.07
C ALA A 28 21.27 10.60 12.02
N GLU A 29 20.20 11.35 11.72
CA GLU A 29 20.22 12.82 11.72
C GLU A 29 20.33 13.38 13.15
N GLY A 30 19.83 12.65 14.14
CA GLY A 30 19.71 13.11 15.53
C GLY A 30 18.62 14.20 15.66
N GLY A 31 18.39 14.63 16.89
CA GLY A 31 17.39 15.65 17.20
C GLY A 31 16.22 15.10 17.99
N ASP A 32 15.13 14.71 17.35
CA ASP A 32 13.95 14.18 18.03
C ASP A 32 14.13 12.69 18.42
N HIS A 33 13.49 12.30 19.49
CA HIS A 33 13.44 10.90 19.92
C HIS A 33 12.21 10.23 19.33
N HIS A 34 12.44 9.16 18.58
CA HIS A 34 11.39 8.36 17.93
C HIS A 34 11.32 6.98 18.56
N GLU A 35 10.12 6.60 18.99
CA GLU A 35 9.80 5.28 19.53
C GLU A 35 8.73 4.62 18.67
N LEU A 36 8.85 3.31 18.41
CA LEU A 36 7.88 2.54 17.64
C LEU A 36 7.17 1.51 18.52
N LEU A 37 5.85 1.58 18.56
CA LEU A 37 4.98 0.62 19.23
C LEU A 37 4.20 -0.20 18.21
N LEU A 38 4.29 -1.53 18.31
CA LEU A 38 3.56 -2.48 17.49
C LEU A 38 2.39 -3.07 18.27
N LEU A 39 1.22 -3.19 17.61
CA LEU A 39 0.02 -3.78 18.21
C LEU A 39 -0.03 -5.31 18.11
N GLU A 40 0.91 -5.93 17.37
CA GLU A 40 1.07 -7.38 17.28
C GLU A 40 2.51 -7.77 16.98
N GLU A 41 2.87 -9.00 17.36
CA GLU A 41 4.19 -9.54 17.04
C GLU A 41 4.43 -9.60 15.53
N PRO A 42 5.60 -9.16 15.07
CA PRO A 42 5.92 -9.20 13.66
C PRO A 42 6.15 -10.65 13.20
N GLU A 43 5.38 -11.12 12.20
CA GLU A 43 5.60 -12.45 11.60
C GLU A 43 7.01 -12.59 10.99
N LYS A 44 7.56 -11.49 10.48
CA LYS A 44 8.91 -11.37 9.92
C LYS A 44 9.64 -10.25 10.64
N ARG A 45 10.81 -10.54 11.17
CA ARG A 45 11.54 -9.60 12.02
C ARG A 45 12.53 -8.70 11.28
N ASN A 46 12.78 -8.93 9.99
CA ASN A 46 13.80 -8.23 9.22
C ASN A 46 13.75 -6.68 9.36
N PHE A 47 12.58 -6.07 9.25
CA PHE A 47 12.44 -4.62 9.42
C PHE A 47 12.50 -4.18 10.89
N PHE A 48 12.07 -5.04 11.81
CA PHE A 48 12.17 -4.79 13.23
C PHE A 48 13.63 -4.84 13.71
N ASP A 49 14.40 -5.80 13.22
CA ASP A 49 15.81 -5.95 13.56
C ASP A 49 16.65 -4.78 13.01
N LEU A 50 16.33 -4.26 11.82
CA LEU A 50 16.95 -3.04 11.27
C LEU A 50 16.77 -1.82 12.18
N LEU A 51 15.64 -1.69 12.88
CA LEU A 51 15.43 -0.61 13.85
C LEU A 51 16.34 -0.76 15.07
N ALA A 52 16.50 -1.97 15.58
CA ALA A 52 17.40 -2.23 16.68
C ALA A 52 18.85 -1.91 16.31
N GLU A 53 19.30 -2.26 15.11
CA GLU A 53 20.61 -1.90 14.56
C GLU A 53 20.80 -0.38 14.45
N ALA A 54 19.75 0.35 14.11
CA ALA A 54 19.73 1.81 14.04
C ALA A 54 19.60 2.49 15.42
N GLY A 55 19.48 1.74 16.52
CA GLY A 55 19.31 2.28 17.86
C GLY A 55 17.92 2.86 18.15
N VAL A 56 16.92 2.52 17.35
CA VAL A 56 15.53 2.97 17.53
C VAL A 56 14.80 2.03 18.48
N ALA A 57 14.21 2.57 19.55
CA ALA A 57 13.38 1.79 20.46
C ALA A 57 12.12 1.29 19.76
N ALA A 58 11.92 -0.03 19.76
CA ALA A 58 10.73 -0.65 19.17
C ALA A 58 10.27 -1.82 20.07
N HIS A 59 8.97 -1.85 20.40
CA HIS A 59 8.42 -2.91 21.25
C HIS A 59 6.96 -3.22 20.87
N VAL A 60 6.47 -4.34 21.37
CA VAL A 60 5.09 -4.77 21.19
C VAL A 60 4.30 -4.51 22.48
N GLU A 61 3.15 -3.85 22.36
CA GLU A 61 2.19 -3.67 23.43
C GLU A 61 0.76 -3.80 22.87
N GLN A 62 -0.10 -4.51 23.60
CA GLN A 62 -1.48 -4.76 23.20
C GLN A 62 -2.49 -4.22 24.21
N ASP A 63 -2.04 -3.83 25.38
CA ASP A 63 -2.89 -3.24 26.43
C ASP A 63 -3.16 -1.78 26.11
N ALA A 64 -4.41 -1.49 25.76
CA ALA A 64 -4.83 -0.15 25.37
C ALA A 64 -4.62 0.90 26.47
N ALA A 65 -4.68 0.52 27.76
CA ALA A 65 -4.42 1.45 28.86
C ALA A 65 -2.94 1.85 28.93
N LYS A 66 -2.03 0.87 28.80
CA LYS A 66 -0.58 1.16 28.74
C LYS A 66 -0.20 1.98 27.52
N ILE A 67 -0.83 1.70 26.36
CA ILE A 67 -0.62 2.49 25.16
C ILE A 67 -1.12 3.93 25.39
N ALA A 68 -2.28 4.12 26.02
CA ALA A 68 -2.80 5.43 26.36
C ALA A 68 -1.84 6.21 27.28
N GLU A 69 -1.20 5.57 28.25
CA GLU A 69 -0.19 6.18 29.09
C GLU A 69 1.05 6.62 28.26
N ALA A 70 1.50 5.80 27.32
CA ALA A 70 2.60 6.17 26.43
C ALA A 70 2.20 7.35 25.52
N MET A 71 0.98 7.34 24.95
CA MET A 71 0.44 8.45 24.16
C MET A 71 0.38 9.76 24.96
N ALA A 72 -0.03 9.70 26.23
CA ALA A 72 -0.12 10.89 27.08
C ALA A 72 1.26 11.51 27.35
N ARG A 73 2.32 10.69 27.50
CA ARG A 73 3.69 11.15 27.70
C ARG A 73 4.31 11.75 26.45
N ALA A 74 4.07 11.17 25.30
CA ALA A 74 4.63 11.64 24.02
C ALA A 74 4.24 13.09 23.69
N ASP A 75 5.13 13.83 23.08
CA ASP A 75 4.82 15.17 22.55
C ASP A 75 3.89 15.08 21.35
N ILE A 76 4.14 14.09 20.47
CA ILE A 76 3.35 13.78 19.28
C ILE A 76 3.11 12.26 19.22
N VAL A 77 1.90 11.89 18.86
CA VAL A 77 1.56 10.48 18.54
C VAL A 77 1.27 10.40 17.04
N GLN A 78 1.96 9.53 16.33
CA GLN A 78 1.70 9.22 14.93
C GLN A 78 1.11 7.83 14.78
N LEU A 79 -0.11 7.73 14.25
CA LEU A 79 -0.75 6.47 13.90
C LEU A 79 -0.50 6.13 12.42
N GLU A 80 -0.03 4.90 12.17
CA GLU A 80 0.16 4.35 10.84
C GLU A 80 -1.12 3.61 10.42
N TRP A 81 -1.86 4.18 9.48
CA TRP A 81 -3.21 3.72 9.16
C TRP A 81 -3.32 3.00 7.80
N TRP A 82 -3.85 1.77 7.82
CA TRP A 82 -4.30 1.04 6.62
C TRP A 82 -5.54 0.16 6.86
N HIS A 83 -6.37 0.52 7.83
CA HIS A 83 -7.62 -0.17 8.20
C HIS A 83 -7.43 -1.62 8.67
N HIS A 84 -6.29 -1.92 9.33
CA HIS A 84 -6.07 -3.25 9.89
C HIS A 84 -7.01 -3.50 11.07
N PRO A 85 -7.68 -4.69 11.16
CA PRO A 85 -8.64 -4.94 12.23
C PRO A 85 -8.01 -4.90 13.64
N ARG A 86 -6.71 -5.17 13.80
CA ARG A 86 -6.00 -4.99 15.08
C ARG A 86 -5.92 -3.50 15.46
N MET A 87 -5.64 -2.62 14.51
CA MET A 87 -5.67 -1.17 14.75
C MET A 87 -7.11 -0.72 15.10
N VAL A 88 -8.12 -1.24 14.42
CA VAL A 88 -9.51 -0.96 14.72
C VAL A 88 -9.86 -1.39 16.15
N ARG A 89 -9.45 -2.58 16.58
CA ARG A 89 -9.63 -3.04 17.97
C ARG A 89 -9.00 -2.08 18.97
N PHE A 90 -7.74 -1.73 18.76
CA PHE A 90 -7.03 -0.79 19.62
C PHE A 90 -7.78 0.54 19.75
N LEU A 91 -8.25 1.12 18.62
CA LEU A 91 -8.97 2.40 18.65
C LEU A 91 -10.34 2.32 19.30
N LEU A 92 -11.05 1.17 19.24
CA LEU A 92 -12.30 0.93 19.94
C LEU A 92 -12.12 0.74 21.46
N GLU A 93 -10.98 0.18 21.88
CA GLU A 93 -10.64 -0.09 23.28
C GLU A 93 -9.85 1.06 23.93
N LEU A 94 -9.38 2.05 23.12
CA LEU A 94 -8.55 3.15 23.60
C LEU A 94 -9.32 4.02 24.62
N PRO A 95 -8.84 4.12 25.87
CA PRO A 95 -9.43 5.04 26.82
C PRO A 95 -9.21 6.49 26.39
N PRO A 96 -10.03 7.44 26.87
CA PRO A 96 -9.85 8.85 26.58
C PRO A 96 -8.42 9.32 26.95
N VAL A 97 -7.69 9.84 25.97
CA VAL A 97 -6.31 10.29 26.16
C VAL A 97 -6.04 11.57 25.38
N PRO A 98 -5.46 12.62 26.02
CA PRO A 98 -5.06 13.82 25.32
C PRO A 98 -3.74 13.60 24.58
N ALA A 99 -3.73 13.85 23.26
CA ALA A 99 -2.53 13.74 22.44
C ALA A 99 -2.51 14.80 21.33
N ARG A 100 -1.32 15.09 20.81
CA ARG A 100 -1.15 15.72 19.49
C ARG A 100 -1.08 14.60 18.48
N LEU A 101 -2.24 14.31 17.87
CA LEU A 101 -2.40 13.17 17.01
C LEU A 101 -2.12 13.52 15.54
N VAL A 102 -1.17 12.83 14.94
CA VAL A 102 -0.94 12.74 13.49
C VAL A 102 -1.40 11.38 13.02
N LEU A 103 -2.16 11.30 11.93
CA LEU A 103 -2.56 10.03 11.34
C LEU A 103 -2.03 9.97 9.91
N TRP A 104 -1.13 9.03 9.64
CA TRP A 104 -0.53 8.82 8.32
C TRP A 104 -1.17 7.62 7.63
N ALA A 105 -1.94 7.89 6.57
CA ALA A 105 -2.67 6.86 5.86
C ALA A 105 -1.83 6.21 4.75
N HIS A 106 -1.58 4.91 4.86
CA HIS A 106 -0.88 4.09 3.89
C HIS A 106 -1.81 3.42 2.86
N VAL A 107 -3.01 3.96 2.71
CA VAL A 107 -4.00 3.59 1.70
C VAL A 107 -4.49 4.84 1.01
N SER A 108 -4.91 4.72 -0.25
CA SER A 108 -5.41 5.87 -1.01
C SER A 108 -6.72 6.44 -0.44
N GLY A 109 -7.54 5.59 0.17
CA GLY A 109 -8.88 5.94 0.65
C GLY A 109 -9.89 6.22 -0.44
N ALA A 110 -9.49 6.10 -1.71
CA ALA A 110 -10.35 6.38 -2.85
C ALA A 110 -11.29 5.21 -3.22
N PHE A 111 -10.97 4.02 -2.72
CA PHE A 111 -11.82 2.83 -2.80
C PHE A 111 -11.83 2.13 -1.44
N TYR A 112 -11.75 0.78 -1.37
CA TYR A 112 -11.67 0.09 -0.08
C TYR A 112 -10.22 -0.10 0.38
N PRO A 113 -9.88 0.24 1.64
CA PRO A 113 -10.73 0.95 2.61
C PRO A 113 -10.92 2.43 2.21
N TRP A 114 -12.17 2.84 2.19
CA TRP A 114 -12.54 4.25 1.98
C TRP A 114 -12.22 5.07 3.21
N LEU A 115 -11.82 6.33 3.03
CA LEU A 115 -11.59 7.26 4.12
C LEU A 115 -12.77 8.21 4.28
N PRO A 116 -13.65 8.00 5.29
CA PRO A 116 -14.80 8.87 5.52
C PRO A 116 -14.34 10.26 5.97
N PRO A 117 -14.98 11.36 5.53
CA PRO A 117 -14.58 12.73 5.87
C PRO A 117 -14.56 13.01 7.38
N ALA A 118 -15.41 12.35 8.16
CA ALA A 118 -15.41 12.47 9.62
C ALA A 118 -14.10 11.93 10.23
N PHE A 119 -13.56 10.82 9.71
CA PHE A 119 -12.32 10.24 10.18
C PHE A 119 -11.09 11.14 9.91
N LEU A 120 -11.10 11.89 8.80
CA LEU A 120 -10.04 12.85 8.49
C LEU A 120 -9.93 13.98 9.53
N ARG A 121 -10.99 14.22 10.29
CA ARG A 121 -11.09 15.30 11.28
C ARG A 121 -10.69 14.87 12.69
N VAL A 122 -10.47 13.58 12.92
CA VAL A 122 -10.09 13.05 14.23
C VAL A 122 -8.69 13.50 14.65
N PRO A 123 -7.63 13.36 13.81
CA PRO A 123 -6.30 13.81 14.18
C PRO A 123 -6.17 15.32 14.03
N GLN A 124 -5.25 15.90 14.76
CA GLN A 124 -4.87 17.31 14.56
C GLN A 124 -4.25 17.54 13.17
N ARG A 125 -3.63 16.52 12.61
CA ARG A 125 -3.17 16.52 11.23
C ARG A 125 -3.35 15.15 10.59
N PHE A 126 -4.16 15.09 9.56
CA PHE A 126 -4.24 13.93 8.68
C PHE A 126 -3.17 14.04 7.59
N VAL A 127 -2.50 12.92 7.28
CA VAL A 127 -1.44 12.88 6.27
C VAL A 127 -1.77 11.81 5.25
N PHE A 128 -1.87 12.19 3.98
CA PHE A 128 -1.96 11.29 2.84
C PHE A 128 -0.57 10.96 2.30
N THR A 129 -0.43 9.79 1.69
CA THR A 129 0.82 9.37 1.05
C THR A 129 0.88 9.69 -0.43
N SER A 130 -0.23 10.10 -1.04
CA SER A 130 -0.32 10.41 -2.46
C SER A 130 -1.36 11.50 -2.75
N ALA A 131 -1.10 12.31 -3.77
CA ALA A 131 -2.04 13.29 -4.29
C ALA A 131 -3.34 12.67 -4.86
N TYR A 132 -3.30 11.38 -5.18
CA TYR A 132 -4.49 10.64 -5.62
C TYR A 132 -5.60 10.66 -4.58
N SER A 133 -5.27 10.62 -3.28
CA SER A 133 -6.25 10.64 -2.18
C SER A 133 -7.17 11.87 -2.23
N TYR A 134 -6.68 13.02 -2.68
CA TYR A 134 -7.50 14.24 -2.84
C TYR A 134 -8.54 14.14 -3.96
N LYS A 135 -8.45 13.11 -4.82
CA LYS A 135 -9.39 12.86 -5.92
C LYS A 135 -10.43 11.81 -5.59
N ASN A 136 -10.63 11.54 -4.28
CA ASN A 136 -11.62 10.58 -3.81
C ASN A 136 -12.97 10.77 -4.53
N PRO A 137 -13.49 9.74 -5.23
CA PRO A 137 -14.69 9.87 -6.06
C PRO A 137 -15.98 10.02 -5.24
N PHE A 138 -15.94 9.60 -3.96
CA PHE A 138 -17.10 9.59 -3.06
C PHE A 138 -17.17 10.83 -2.15
N TRP A 139 -16.22 11.76 -2.26
CA TRP A 139 -16.29 13.05 -1.59
C TRP A 139 -16.97 14.09 -2.48
N ASP A 140 -17.78 14.95 -1.87
CA ASP A 140 -18.30 16.14 -2.54
C ASP A 140 -17.20 17.22 -2.72
N ALA A 141 -17.55 18.34 -3.36
CA ALA A 141 -16.60 19.41 -3.62
C ALA A 141 -16.10 20.08 -2.33
N ALA A 142 -16.97 20.26 -1.33
CA ALA A 142 -16.62 20.89 -0.06
C ALA A 142 -15.67 19.98 0.75
N GLN A 143 -15.92 18.68 0.78
CA GLN A 143 -15.07 17.68 1.43
C GLN A 143 -13.67 17.62 0.78
N ARG A 144 -13.58 17.65 -0.55
CA ARG A 144 -12.30 17.70 -1.27
C ARG A 144 -11.54 19.00 -0.99
N THR A 145 -12.23 20.13 -0.94
CA THR A 145 -11.62 21.42 -0.60
C THR A 145 -11.08 21.41 0.82
N TRP A 146 -11.91 20.97 1.76
CA TRP A 146 -11.48 20.84 3.16
C TRP A 146 -10.26 19.93 3.32
N ALA A 147 -10.24 18.79 2.67
CA ALA A 147 -9.10 17.87 2.74
C ALA A 147 -7.80 18.50 2.21
N LYS A 148 -7.87 19.26 1.09
CA LYS A 148 -6.70 19.98 0.56
C LYS A 148 -6.15 21.07 1.50
N GLU A 149 -7.02 21.72 2.25
CA GLU A 149 -6.63 22.79 3.17
C GLU A 149 -6.12 22.27 4.51
N HIS A 150 -6.64 21.13 4.98
CA HIS A 150 -6.43 20.66 6.35
C HIS A 150 -5.56 19.40 6.46
N ALA A 151 -5.47 18.59 5.42
CA ALA A 151 -4.57 17.45 5.40
C ALA A 151 -3.20 17.83 4.80
N ALA A 152 -2.18 17.06 5.14
CA ALA A 152 -0.87 17.12 4.49
C ALA A 152 -0.72 15.98 3.48
N MET A 153 0.28 16.08 2.61
CA MET A 153 0.68 15.01 1.72
C MET A 153 2.18 14.76 1.91
N VAL A 154 2.51 13.53 2.34
CA VAL A 154 3.89 13.08 2.52
C VAL A 154 4.02 11.70 1.88
N ASN A 155 4.83 11.58 0.85
CA ASN A 155 5.04 10.30 0.18
C ASN A 155 5.63 9.27 1.15
N SER A 156 5.04 8.08 1.18
CA SER A 156 5.51 6.96 1.98
C SER A 156 6.63 6.25 1.21
N VAL A 157 7.85 6.73 1.37
CA VAL A 157 9.02 6.27 0.63
C VAL A 157 9.98 5.60 1.60
N GLY A 158 10.35 4.35 1.26
CA GLY A 158 11.44 3.64 1.94
C GLY A 158 12.81 4.08 1.41
N ASP A 159 13.86 3.51 2.00
CA ASP A 159 15.20 3.70 1.50
C ASP A 159 15.38 2.98 0.15
N PHE A 160 15.98 3.67 -0.80
CA PHE A 160 16.36 3.12 -2.10
C PHE A 160 17.87 2.89 -2.14
N SER A 161 18.29 1.76 -2.70
CA SER A 161 19.70 1.51 -2.94
C SER A 161 20.31 2.65 -3.77
N ALA A 162 21.40 3.22 -3.27
CA ALA A 162 22.20 4.21 -4.00
C ALA A 162 23.09 3.57 -5.08
N GLU A 163 23.16 2.24 -5.14
CA GLU A 163 23.99 1.55 -6.12
C GLU A 163 23.53 1.81 -7.55
N GLU A 164 24.49 1.95 -8.46
CA GLU A 164 24.19 2.03 -9.88
C GLU A 164 23.47 0.76 -10.35
N PRO A 165 22.34 0.90 -11.07
CA PRO A 165 21.62 -0.25 -11.58
C PRO A 165 22.49 -1.02 -12.55
N ARG A 166 22.77 -2.29 -12.23
CA ARG A 166 23.46 -3.21 -13.12
C ARG A 166 22.43 -4.19 -13.65
N HIS A 167 22.06 -4.05 -14.91
CA HIS A 167 21.24 -5.05 -15.59
C HIS A 167 22.01 -6.37 -15.68
N GLU A 168 21.42 -7.44 -15.18
CA GLU A 168 21.99 -8.79 -15.36
C GLU A 168 21.62 -9.31 -16.75
N ALA A 169 22.63 -9.74 -17.50
CA ALA A 169 22.41 -10.32 -18.83
C ALA A 169 21.58 -11.61 -18.71
N HIS A 170 20.51 -11.71 -19.47
CA HIS A 170 19.67 -12.90 -19.57
C HIS A 170 19.25 -13.14 -21.03
N ALA A 171 18.78 -14.36 -21.33
CA ALA A 171 18.22 -14.66 -22.64
C ALA A 171 16.77 -14.14 -22.73
N GLY A 172 16.41 -13.66 -23.92
CA GLY A 172 15.03 -13.25 -24.23
C GLY A 172 14.67 -11.83 -23.76
N PHE A 173 13.37 -11.59 -23.57
CA PHE A 173 12.79 -10.30 -23.18
C PHE A 173 11.97 -10.47 -21.90
N SER A 174 12.50 -9.97 -20.79
CA SER A 174 11.94 -10.13 -19.47
C SER A 174 10.98 -8.99 -19.13
N VAL A 175 9.70 -9.29 -18.98
CA VAL A 175 8.66 -8.37 -18.51
C VAL A 175 8.31 -8.73 -17.08
N GLY A 176 8.65 -7.87 -16.12
CA GLY A 176 8.56 -8.18 -14.71
C GLY A 176 7.39 -7.51 -14.00
N TYR A 177 6.91 -8.17 -12.95
CA TYR A 177 6.01 -7.63 -11.94
C TYR A 177 6.51 -8.03 -10.56
N VAL A 178 6.46 -7.11 -9.62
CA VAL A 178 6.75 -7.38 -8.21
C VAL A 178 5.57 -6.90 -7.35
N GLY A 179 5.10 -7.76 -6.46
CA GLY A 179 4.01 -7.42 -5.55
C GLY A 179 3.13 -8.60 -5.16
N THR A 180 2.02 -8.33 -4.47
CA THR A 180 1.06 -9.38 -4.12
C THR A 180 0.46 -9.99 -5.37
N LEU A 181 0.64 -11.30 -5.55
CA LEU A 181 0.09 -12.06 -6.70
C LEU A 181 -1.36 -12.47 -6.43
N SER A 182 -2.26 -11.50 -6.35
CA SER A 182 -3.71 -11.73 -6.23
C SER A 182 -4.48 -10.69 -7.03
N TYR A 183 -5.65 -11.03 -7.51
CA TYR A 183 -6.51 -10.11 -8.26
C TYR A 183 -7.12 -8.99 -7.41
N ALA A 184 -6.91 -9.00 -6.10
CA ALA A 184 -7.11 -7.81 -5.27
C ALA A 184 -6.08 -6.70 -5.56
N LYS A 185 -4.91 -7.06 -6.12
CA LYS A 185 -3.82 -6.14 -6.49
C LYS A 185 -3.56 -6.16 -8.00
N LEU A 186 -3.38 -7.33 -8.61
CA LEU A 186 -3.24 -7.50 -10.06
C LEU A 186 -4.53 -7.16 -10.79
N HIS A 187 -4.40 -6.60 -11.99
CA HIS A 187 -5.55 -6.38 -12.87
C HIS A 187 -6.30 -7.69 -13.14
N PRO A 188 -7.65 -7.71 -13.12
CA PRO A 188 -8.43 -8.92 -13.42
C PRO A 188 -8.07 -9.53 -14.77
N ASP A 189 -7.76 -8.70 -15.77
CA ASP A 189 -7.34 -9.11 -17.10
C ASP A 189 -5.81 -9.22 -17.27
N PHE A 190 -5.02 -9.31 -16.19
CA PHE A 190 -3.56 -9.38 -16.25
C PHE A 190 -3.06 -10.39 -17.30
N VAL A 191 -3.63 -11.59 -17.31
CA VAL A 191 -3.28 -12.65 -18.27
C VAL A 191 -3.60 -12.25 -19.71
N ARG A 192 -4.69 -11.50 -19.94
CA ARG A 192 -5.07 -11.01 -21.28
C ARG A 192 -4.07 -9.97 -21.78
N PHE A 193 -3.57 -9.10 -20.92
CA PHE A 193 -2.49 -8.18 -21.26
C PHE A 193 -1.23 -8.95 -21.69
N CYS A 194 -0.80 -9.94 -20.92
CA CYS A 194 0.33 -10.80 -21.26
C CYS A 194 0.14 -11.52 -22.60
N ALA A 195 -1.06 -12.04 -22.84
CA ALA A 195 -1.38 -12.77 -24.06
C ALA A 195 -1.24 -11.94 -25.36
N ARG A 196 -1.41 -10.63 -25.27
CA ARG A 196 -1.27 -9.73 -26.42
C ARG A 196 0.15 -9.66 -26.99
N VAL A 197 1.14 -10.00 -26.19
CA VAL A 197 2.55 -9.86 -26.55
C VAL A 197 3.31 -11.20 -26.51
N LYS A 198 2.61 -12.32 -26.39
CA LYS A 198 3.20 -13.65 -26.27
C LYS A 198 4.04 -14.07 -27.50
N ASP A 199 3.82 -13.45 -28.63
CA ASP A 199 4.53 -13.70 -29.90
C ASP A 199 5.81 -12.86 -30.06
N ILE A 200 6.11 -11.96 -29.13
CA ILE A 200 7.42 -11.28 -29.08
C ILE A 200 8.50 -12.34 -28.84
N CYS A 201 9.51 -12.37 -29.68
CA CYS A 201 10.56 -13.37 -29.63
C CYS A 201 11.27 -13.40 -28.26
N GLY A 202 11.20 -14.55 -27.59
CA GLY A 202 11.86 -14.77 -26.31
C GLY A 202 11.19 -14.05 -25.13
N VAL A 203 9.95 -13.55 -25.26
CA VAL A 203 9.25 -12.90 -24.14
C VAL A 203 8.92 -13.90 -23.03
N PHE A 204 9.17 -13.49 -21.79
CA PHE A 204 8.70 -14.18 -20.61
C PHE A 204 8.30 -13.16 -19.52
N PHE A 205 7.36 -13.58 -18.65
CA PHE A 205 6.82 -12.75 -17.60
C PHE A 205 7.35 -13.25 -16.25
N ARG A 206 8.16 -12.41 -15.60
CA ARG A 206 8.73 -12.71 -14.29
C ARG A 206 7.87 -12.12 -13.19
N LEU A 207 7.19 -12.99 -12.44
CA LEU A 207 6.27 -12.63 -11.37
C LEU A 207 6.92 -12.89 -10.01
N VAL A 208 7.13 -11.82 -9.25
CA VAL A 208 7.80 -11.85 -7.95
C VAL A 208 6.80 -11.48 -6.86
N GLY A 209 6.60 -12.36 -5.89
CA GLY A 209 5.67 -12.15 -4.79
C GLY A 209 5.17 -13.46 -4.19
N ASP A 210 4.25 -13.36 -3.24
CA ASP A 210 3.67 -14.55 -2.60
C ASP A 210 2.95 -15.43 -3.61
N ALA A 211 3.34 -16.69 -3.68
CA ALA A 211 2.85 -17.67 -4.66
C ALA A 211 1.45 -18.24 -4.35
N GLN A 212 0.74 -17.76 -3.32
CA GLN A 212 -0.57 -18.30 -2.91
C GLN A 212 -1.59 -18.39 -4.06
N ASN A 213 -1.52 -17.48 -5.04
CA ASN A 213 -2.42 -17.48 -6.19
C ASN A 213 -1.77 -17.97 -7.50
N GLU A 214 -0.58 -18.54 -7.46
CA GLU A 214 0.11 -19.05 -8.65
C GLU A 214 -0.75 -20.04 -9.43
N ALA A 215 -1.34 -21.02 -8.75
CA ALA A 215 -2.20 -22.01 -9.38
C ALA A 215 -3.42 -21.40 -10.11
N ARG A 216 -3.99 -20.32 -9.55
CA ARG A 216 -5.09 -19.57 -10.19
C ARG A 216 -4.59 -18.84 -11.43
N ILE A 217 -3.48 -18.12 -11.33
CA ILE A 217 -2.92 -17.36 -12.46
C ILE A 217 -2.52 -18.30 -13.60
N ARG A 218 -1.88 -19.46 -13.29
CA ARG A 218 -1.54 -20.47 -14.31
C ARG A 218 -2.77 -21.06 -14.99
N ARG A 219 -3.83 -21.36 -14.22
CA ARG A 219 -5.10 -21.85 -14.78
C ARG A 219 -5.73 -20.82 -15.71
N ASP A 220 -5.74 -19.54 -15.32
CA ASP A 220 -6.31 -18.46 -16.12
C ASP A 220 -5.45 -18.18 -17.37
N ALA A 221 -4.15 -18.50 -17.33
CA ALA A 221 -3.19 -18.34 -18.44
C ALA A 221 -3.24 -19.51 -19.45
N ALA A 222 -3.66 -20.70 -19.04
CA ALA A 222 -3.65 -21.89 -19.86
C ALA A 222 -4.43 -21.75 -21.19
N PRO A 223 -5.65 -21.15 -21.22
CA PRO A 223 -6.40 -20.96 -22.48
C PRO A 223 -5.67 -20.05 -23.49
N PHE A 224 -4.73 -19.22 -23.04
CA PHE A 224 -3.95 -18.32 -23.89
C PHE A 224 -2.61 -18.93 -24.33
N GLY A 225 -2.25 -20.12 -23.82
CA GLY A 225 -0.98 -20.76 -24.12
C GLY A 225 0.24 -20.06 -23.52
N LEU A 226 0.08 -19.43 -22.32
CA LEU A 226 1.12 -18.67 -21.65
C LEU A 226 1.87 -19.46 -20.57
N ALA A 227 1.55 -20.75 -20.37
CA ALA A 227 2.06 -21.52 -19.23
C ALA A 227 3.58 -21.51 -19.12
N GLU A 228 4.28 -21.68 -20.24
CA GLU A 228 5.76 -21.74 -20.34
C GLU A 228 6.43 -20.35 -20.25
N GLN A 229 5.65 -19.27 -20.46
CA GLN A 229 6.17 -17.92 -20.44
C GLN A 229 6.02 -17.25 -19.06
N LEU A 230 5.27 -17.87 -18.13
CA LEU A 230 5.10 -17.36 -16.77
C LEU A 230 6.14 -17.99 -15.83
N SER A 231 7.01 -17.16 -15.28
CA SER A 231 8.00 -17.53 -14.27
C SER A 231 7.62 -16.92 -12.91
N PHE A 232 7.51 -17.74 -11.88
CA PHE A 232 7.17 -17.31 -10.52
C PHE A 232 8.40 -17.45 -9.63
N ALA A 233 8.89 -16.33 -9.10
CA ALA A 233 10.06 -16.31 -8.23
C ALA A 233 9.70 -16.54 -6.74
N GLY A 234 8.41 -16.50 -6.39
CA GLY A 234 7.98 -16.56 -5.01
C GLY A 234 8.28 -15.25 -4.24
N TYR A 235 8.18 -15.31 -2.92
CA TYR A 235 8.54 -14.20 -2.06
C TYR A 235 10.07 -14.09 -1.99
N VAL A 236 10.60 -12.88 -2.21
CA VAL A 236 12.03 -12.58 -2.14
C VAL A 236 12.28 -11.45 -1.14
N THR A 237 13.45 -11.46 -0.51
CA THR A 237 13.92 -10.37 0.37
C THR A 237 14.72 -9.33 -0.42
N ASP A 238 15.47 -9.74 -1.43
CA ASP A 238 16.24 -8.87 -2.33
C ASP A 238 15.44 -8.59 -3.62
N VAL A 239 14.57 -7.60 -3.54
CA VAL A 239 13.79 -7.13 -4.70
C VAL A 239 14.69 -6.48 -5.75
N ALA A 240 15.78 -5.83 -5.35
CA ALA A 240 16.69 -5.19 -6.27
C ALA A 240 17.38 -6.21 -7.19
N ALA A 241 17.75 -7.39 -6.69
CA ALA A 241 18.29 -8.47 -7.53
C ALA A 241 17.28 -8.94 -8.59
N GLU A 242 16.00 -9.02 -8.23
CA GLU A 242 14.98 -9.40 -9.18
C GLU A 242 14.73 -8.34 -10.26
N LEU A 243 14.74 -7.06 -9.86
CA LEU A 243 14.59 -5.94 -10.82
C LEU A 243 15.75 -5.89 -11.83
N ARG A 244 16.99 -6.25 -11.43
CA ARG A 244 18.14 -6.32 -12.35
C ARG A 244 17.97 -7.35 -13.48
N ARG A 245 17.05 -8.31 -13.35
CA ARG A 245 16.74 -9.38 -14.31
C ARG A 245 15.55 -9.05 -15.22
N MET A 246 15.10 -7.80 -15.22
CA MET A 246 13.95 -7.36 -16.01
C MET A 246 14.37 -6.34 -17.05
N ASP A 247 13.80 -6.44 -18.26
CA ASP A 247 13.93 -5.41 -19.31
C ASP A 247 12.92 -4.30 -19.17
N VAL A 248 11.70 -4.67 -18.76
CA VAL A 248 10.57 -3.77 -18.56
C VAL A 248 9.84 -4.16 -17.28
N PHE A 249 9.47 -3.20 -16.48
CA PHE A 249 8.58 -3.40 -15.34
C PHE A 249 7.14 -3.08 -15.73
N ALA A 250 6.26 -4.10 -15.75
CA ALA A 250 4.85 -3.97 -16.10
C ALA A 250 3.99 -3.94 -14.85
N TYR A 251 3.43 -2.77 -14.53
CA TYR A 251 2.65 -2.57 -13.30
C TYR A 251 1.16 -2.43 -13.62
N LEU A 252 0.53 -3.59 -13.86
CA LEU A 252 -0.87 -3.73 -14.25
C LEU A 252 -1.72 -4.04 -13.01
N LEU A 253 -2.23 -3.01 -12.36
CA LEU A 253 -2.99 -3.13 -11.13
C LEU A 253 -4.50 -3.13 -11.36
N ASN A 254 -5.21 -3.76 -10.41
CA ASN A 254 -6.66 -3.67 -10.33
C ASN A 254 -7.09 -2.21 -10.14
N PRO A 255 -8.04 -1.67 -10.92
CA PRO A 255 -8.54 -0.30 -10.74
C PRO A 255 -9.12 -0.01 -9.34
N GLN A 256 -9.51 -1.06 -8.62
CA GLN A 256 -10.06 -0.97 -7.27
C GLN A 256 -9.03 -1.31 -6.18
N HIS A 257 -7.73 -1.21 -6.48
CA HIS A 257 -6.70 -1.48 -5.49
C HIS A 257 -6.61 -0.36 -4.43
N PHE A 258 -6.10 -0.72 -3.27
CA PHE A 258 -5.95 0.19 -2.11
C PHE A 258 -4.66 1.02 -2.13
N GLY A 259 -3.78 0.77 -3.08
CA GLY A 259 -2.43 1.33 -3.11
C GLY A 259 -2.40 2.85 -3.25
N THR A 260 -1.28 3.42 -2.89
CA THR A 260 -1.10 4.87 -2.81
C THR A 260 0.29 5.33 -3.30
N THR A 261 1.39 5.16 -2.55
CA THR A 261 2.72 5.54 -3.03
C THR A 261 3.33 4.51 -4.00
N GLU A 262 2.85 3.29 -4.04
CA GLU A 262 3.34 2.20 -4.91
C GLU A 262 4.86 2.04 -4.87
N ASN A 263 5.41 1.74 -3.69
CA ASN A 263 6.86 1.69 -3.45
C ASN A 263 7.63 0.82 -4.44
N VAL A 264 7.09 -0.33 -4.84
CA VAL A 264 7.76 -1.21 -5.80
C VAL A 264 7.84 -0.60 -7.21
N LEU A 265 6.89 0.26 -7.59
CA LEU A 265 6.98 1.04 -8.83
C LEU A 265 8.13 2.05 -8.75
N LEU A 266 8.25 2.73 -7.60
CA LEU A 266 9.36 3.65 -7.35
C LEU A 266 10.70 2.91 -7.30
N GLU A 267 10.77 1.70 -6.73
CA GLU A 267 11.95 0.83 -6.72
C GLU A 267 12.36 0.44 -8.15
N ALA A 268 11.41 0.05 -8.99
CA ALA A 268 11.68 -0.27 -10.40
C ALA A 268 12.18 0.95 -11.18
N MET A 269 11.60 2.12 -10.94
CA MET A 269 12.06 3.40 -11.52
C MET A 269 13.46 3.75 -11.03
N ASN A 270 13.76 3.59 -9.74
CA ASN A 270 15.09 3.82 -9.16
C ASN A 270 16.13 2.83 -9.70
N ALA A 271 15.73 1.58 -9.98
CA ALA A 271 16.56 0.60 -10.65
C ALA A 271 16.83 0.92 -12.14
N GLY A 272 16.33 2.03 -12.65
CA GLY A 272 16.52 2.46 -14.03
C GLY A 272 15.76 1.63 -15.06
N LEU A 273 14.68 0.94 -14.66
CA LEU A 273 13.84 0.18 -15.58
C LEU A 273 12.86 1.09 -16.33
N ALA A 274 12.62 0.78 -17.59
CA ALA A 274 11.46 1.32 -18.29
C ALA A 274 10.20 0.72 -17.67
N VAL A 275 9.29 1.56 -17.19
CA VAL A 275 8.04 1.12 -16.59
C VAL A 275 6.87 1.29 -17.54
N VAL A 276 5.94 0.31 -17.56
CA VAL A 276 4.66 0.39 -18.23
C VAL A 276 3.58 0.18 -17.16
N ALA A 277 2.79 1.20 -16.90
CA ALA A 277 1.75 1.17 -15.87
C ALA A 277 0.40 1.60 -16.44
N LEU A 278 -0.69 1.27 -15.73
CA LEU A 278 -2.01 1.74 -16.12
C LEU A 278 -2.18 3.24 -15.81
N ASP A 279 -2.83 3.98 -16.71
CA ASP A 279 -3.18 5.41 -16.55
C ASP A 279 -4.36 5.55 -15.57
N GLN A 280 -4.10 5.19 -14.32
CA GLN A 280 -5.12 5.18 -13.27
C GLN A 280 -4.55 5.50 -11.89
N CYS A 281 -5.40 5.69 -10.92
CA CYS A 281 -5.12 5.73 -9.48
C CYS A 281 -3.84 6.52 -9.12
N ALA A 282 -2.97 5.94 -8.31
CA ALA A 282 -1.73 6.56 -7.88
C ALA A 282 -0.65 6.54 -8.98
N GLU A 283 -0.65 5.53 -9.86
CA GLU A 283 0.39 5.28 -10.87
C GLU A 283 0.56 6.47 -11.82
N LYS A 284 -0.55 7.07 -12.26
CA LYS A 284 -0.52 8.25 -13.14
C LYS A 284 0.05 9.52 -12.49
N HIS A 285 0.20 9.53 -11.17
CA HIS A 285 0.84 10.62 -10.43
C HIS A 285 2.33 10.37 -10.18
N LEU A 286 2.78 9.13 -10.38
CA LEU A 286 4.16 8.69 -10.19
C LEU A 286 4.93 8.61 -11.52
N VAL A 287 4.26 8.16 -12.59
CA VAL A 287 4.86 7.98 -13.91
C VAL A 287 4.51 9.16 -14.82
N ARG A 288 5.52 9.80 -15.42
CA ARG A 288 5.37 10.80 -16.46
C ARG A 288 5.40 10.12 -17.82
N HIS A 289 4.25 10.05 -18.48
CA HIS A 289 4.10 9.35 -19.76
C HIS A 289 5.08 9.87 -20.82
N GLY A 290 5.85 8.94 -21.43
CA GLY A 290 6.84 9.25 -22.48
C GLY A 290 8.17 9.84 -21.96
N GLU A 291 8.24 10.20 -20.68
CA GLU A 291 9.41 10.77 -20.02
C GLU A 291 10.08 9.78 -19.06
N THR A 292 9.35 9.28 -18.06
CA THR A 292 9.85 8.34 -17.03
C THR A 292 9.25 6.94 -17.13
N GLY A 293 8.36 6.71 -18.10
CA GLY A 293 7.68 5.45 -18.35
C GLY A 293 6.54 5.64 -19.35
N LEU A 294 5.78 4.59 -19.58
CA LEU A 294 4.60 4.61 -20.45
C LEU A 294 3.36 4.31 -19.62
N LEU A 295 2.34 5.15 -19.76
CA LEU A 295 1.00 4.94 -19.21
C LEU A 295 0.09 4.40 -20.30
N VAL A 296 -0.65 3.33 -20.01
CA VAL A 296 -1.53 2.63 -20.94
C VAL A 296 -2.91 2.42 -20.31
N ARG A 297 -3.97 2.30 -21.11
CA ARG A 297 -5.36 2.14 -20.64
C ARG A 297 -5.98 0.82 -21.05
N THR A 298 -5.49 0.25 -22.14
CA THR A 298 -6.08 -0.97 -22.73
C THR A 298 -5.01 -2.01 -23.03
N PRO A 299 -5.39 -3.29 -23.21
CA PRO A 299 -4.47 -4.33 -23.67
C PRO A 299 -3.78 -3.99 -25.00
N GLU A 300 -4.44 -3.27 -25.89
CA GLU A 300 -3.89 -2.84 -27.19
C GLU A 300 -2.81 -1.79 -27.02
N GLU A 301 -3.03 -0.78 -26.14
CA GLU A 301 -2.01 0.21 -25.82
C GLU A 301 -0.80 -0.43 -25.11
N PHE A 302 -1.03 -1.41 -24.24
CA PHE A 302 0.02 -2.20 -23.60
C PHE A 302 0.84 -2.98 -24.63
N GLU A 303 0.18 -3.64 -25.57
CA GLU A 303 0.85 -4.34 -26.67
C GLU A 303 1.75 -3.38 -27.48
N GLN A 304 1.22 -2.22 -27.88
CA GLN A 304 1.99 -1.21 -28.60
C GLN A 304 3.19 -0.73 -27.80
N ALA A 305 3.01 -0.47 -26.50
CA ALA A 305 4.07 -0.05 -25.59
C ALA A 305 5.19 -1.10 -25.49
N LEU A 306 4.84 -2.38 -25.26
CA LEU A 306 5.85 -3.44 -25.14
C LEU A 306 6.56 -3.74 -26.47
N ARG A 307 5.84 -3.77 -27.60
CA ARG A 307 6.47 -3.96 -28.93
C ARG A 307 7.44 -2.82 -29.24
N ARG A 308 7.06 -1.58 -28.92
CA ARG A 308 7.94 -0.41 -29.05
C ARG A 308 9.20 -0.54 -28.19
N LEU A 309 9.06 -0.88 -26.90
CA LEU A 309 10.19 -1.05 -25.99
C LEU A 309 11.06 -2.28 -26.34
N TYR A 310 10.49 -3.32 -26.93
CA TYR A 310 11.22 -4.45 -27.45
C TYR A 310 12.09 -4.05 -28.66
N ALA A 311 11.49 -3.34 -29.61
CA ALA A 311 12.16 -2.92 -30.86
C ALA A 311 13.21 -1.81 -30.65
N HIS A 312 13.08 -1.01 -29.57
CA HIS A 312 13.90 0.18 -29.29
C HIS A 312 14.60 0.11 -27.92
N PRO A 313 15.69 -0.69 -27.77
CA PRO A 313 16.44 -0.77 -26.51
C PRO A 313 16.96 0.57 -26.01
N GLU A 314 17.35 1.48 -26.93
CA GLU A 314 17.79 2.83 -26.61
C GLU A 314 16.70 3.67 -25.95
N GLU A 315 15.45 3.45 -26.32
CA GLU A 315 14.31 4.11 -25.68
C GLU A 315 14.05 3.55 -24.29
N ARG A 316 14.13 2.21 -24.12
CA ARG A 316 14.07 1.59 -22.79
C ARG A 316 15.08 2.23 -21.85
N ALA A 317 16.34 2.29 -22.30
CA ALA A 317 17.42 2.87 -21.52
C ALA A 317 17.19 4.37 -21.22
N ARG A 318 16.64 5.14 -22.16
CA ARG A 318 16.32 6.55 -21.98
C ARG A 318 15.24 6.74 -20.91
N LEU A 319 14.12 6.00 -21.01
CA LEU A 319 13.02 6.06 -20.04
C LEU A 319 13.51 5.66 -18.64
N GLY A 320 14.30 4.59 -18.55
CA GLY A 320 14.85 4.11 -17.27
C GLY A 320 15.80 5.14 -16.62
N ARG A 321 16.72 5.74 -17.38
CA ARG A 321 17.59 6.81 -16.83
C ARG A 321 16.79 8.02 -16.35
N ASN A 322 15.77 8.42 -17.08
CA ASN A 322 14.91 9.54 -16.69
C ASN A 322 14.08 9.19 -15.44
N ALA A 323 13.57 7.95 -15.37
CA ALA A 323 12.84 7.45 -14.21
C ALA A 323 13.71 7.51 -12.95
N ARG A 324 14.94 6.98 -13.01
CA ARG A 324 15.86 7.03 -11.88
C ARG A 324 16.15 8.45 -11.43
N ARG A 325 16.53 9.34 -12.34
CA ARG A 325 16.77 10.75 -12.01
C ARG A 325 15.57 11.40 -11.33
N TYR A 326 14.37 11.11 -11.85
CA TYR A 326 13.13 11.61 -11.27
C TYR A 326 12.91 11.12 -9.83
N ILE A 327 13.24 9.84 -9.54
CA ILE A 327 13.17 9.29 -8.19
C ILE A 327 14.20 9.95 -7.28
N GLU A 328 15.45 10.05 -7.69
CA GLU A 328 16.53 10.69 -6.92
C GLU A 328 16.20 12.15 -6.57
N GLU A 329 15.60 12.89 -7.50
CA GLU A 329 15.23 14.28 -7.30
C GLU A 329 13.97 14.49 -6.43
N ASN A 330 13.00 13.55 -6.47
CA ASN A 330 11.67 13.78 -5.91
C ASN A 330 11.27 12.83 -4.78
N PHE A 331 11.90 11.65 -4.71
CA PHE A 331 11.52 10.59 -3.76
C PHE A 331 12.75 10.09 -3.03
N SER A 332 12.96 10.57 -1.81
CA SER A 332 14.01 10.08 -0.92
C SER A 332 13.50 10.02 0.50
N VAL A 333 14.08 9.15 1.33
CA VAL A 333 13.74 9.05 2.75
C VAL A 333 13.98 10.38 3.46
N GLY A 334 15.05 11.11 3.13
CA GLY A 334 15.33 12.44 3.70
C GLY A 334 14.26 13.48 3.35
N ARG A 335 13.69 13.46 2.13
CA ARG A 335 12.55 14.34 1.79
C ARG A 335 11.29 13.95 2.56
N THR A 336 11.03 12.66 2.72
CA THR A 336 9.92 12.17 3.55
C THR A 336 10.09 12.63 4.99
N ALA A 337 11.27 12.49 5.56
CA ALA A 337 11.63 12.96 6.90
C ALA A 337 11.43 14.47 7.04
N ALA A 338 11.94 15.27 6.11
CA ALA A 338 11.78 16.73 6.12
C ALA A 338 10.30 17.17 6.06
N HIS A 339 9.49 16.51 5.23
CA HIS A 339 8.06 16.81 5.15
C HIS A 339 7.30 16.40 6.43
N LEU A 340 7.65 15.27 7.06
CA LEU A 340 7.06 14.88 8.35
C LEU A 340 7.50 15.83 9.46
N ASN A 341 8.76 16.25 9.50
CA ASN A 341 9.23 17.27 10.45
C ASN A 341 8.43 18.57 10.33
N ALA A 342 8.11 19.02 9.12
CA ALA A 342 7.24 20.18 8.94
C ALA A 342 5.81 19.94 9.47
N VAL A 343 5.28 18.73 9.36
CA VAL A 343 4.01 18.36 9.99
C VAL A 343 4.11 18.40 11.51
N TYR A 344 5.16 17.83 12.09
CA TYR A 344 5.40 17.82 13.53
C TYR A 344 5.55 19.26 14.09
N ASP A 345 6.31 20.12 13.40
CA ASP A 345 6.46 21.54 13.78
C ASP A 345 5.12 22.29 13.81
N ALA A 346 4.23 21.97 12.86
CA ALA A 346 2.92 22.59 12.80
C ALA A 346 1.99 22.08 13.92
N VAL A 347 2.07 20.79 14.26
CA VAL A 347 1.26 20.17 15.30
C VAL A 347 1.74 20.55 16.70
N MET A 348 3.03 20.73 16.92
CA MET A 348 3.59 21.21 18.19
C MET A 348 3.08 22.59 18.63
N LYS A 349 2.65 23.41 17.68
CA LYS A 349 2.05 24.73 17.99
C LYS A 349 0.63 24.65 18.55
N ARG A 350 0.04 23.45 18.63
CA ARG A 350 -1.32 23.21 19.11
C ARG A 350 -1.28 22.55 20.49
N GLU A 351 -2.31 22.76 21.28
CA GLU A 351 -2.50 22.02 22.53
C GLU A 351 -2.87 20.55 22.26
N LYS A 352 -2.57 19.66 23.20
CA LYS A 352 -3.09 18.29 23.16
C LYS A 352 -4.62 18.32 23.23
N THR A 353 -5.26 17.52 22.38
CA THR A 353 -6.74 17.35 22.39
C THR A 353 -7.10 15.91 22.67
N MET A 354 -8.28 15.69 23.26
CA MET A 354 -8.79 14.35 23.50
C MET A 354 -8.95 13.62 22.16
N CYS A 355 -8.32 12.43 22.03
CA CYS A 355 -8.52 11.57 20.88
C CYS A 355 -9.91 10.93 20.99
N ASP A 356 -10.77 11.18 20.01
CA ASP A 356 -12.11 10.65 19.94
C ASP A 356 -12.33 9.89 18.62
N PHE A 357 -12.42 8.58 18.72
CA PHE A 357 -12.65 7.69 17.59
C PHE A 357 -14.08 7.16 17.52
N THR A 358 -14.99 7.63 18.40
CA THR A 358 -16.38 7.16 18.44
C THR A 358 -17.14 7.37 17.12
N GLY A 359 -16.75 8.38 16.34
CA GLY A 359 -17.26 8.63 14.99
C GLY A 359 -16.92 7.56 13.95
N MET A 360 -16.02 6.61 14.26
CA MET A 360 -15.72 5.47 13.38
C MET A 360 -16.82 4.40 13.42
N GLY A 361 -17.57 4.29 14.50
CA GLY A 361 -18.53 3.25 14.82
C GLY A 361 -18.31 2.76 16.25
N LYS A 362 -19.35 2.16 16.85
CA LYS A 362 -19.29 1.61 18.22
C LYS A 362 -18.88 0.14 18.24
N ASP A 363 -19.34 -0.59 17.23
CA ASP A 363 -19.09 -2.02 17.08
C ASP A 363 -18.17 -2.30 15.88
N PRO A 364 -17.42 -3.41 15.89
CA PRO A 364 -16.49 -3.74 14.82
C PRO A 364 -17.11 -3.79 13.42
N HIS A 365 -18.35 -4.32 13.29
CA HIS A 365 -19.07 -4.35 12.03
C HIS A 365 -19.46 -2.94 11.54
N GLU A 366 -19.82 -2.01 12.45
CA GLU A 366 -20.09 -0.62 12.09
C GLU A 366 -18.85 0.07 11.56
N VAL A 367 -17.70 -0.14 12.23
CA VAL A 367 -16.40 0.38 11.73
C VAL A 367 -16.10 -0.19 10.36
N PHE A 368 -16.25 -1.51 10.17
CA PHE A 368 -16.06 -2.13 8.86
C PHE A 368 -16.93 -1.47 7.79
N LEU A 369 -18.24 -1.29 8.07
CA LEU A 369 -19.20 -0.66 7.17
C LEU A 369 -18.84 0.81 6.85
N ASN A 370 -18.41 1.56 7.86
CA ASN A 370 -18.10 2.99 7.69
C ASN A 370 -16.86 3.24 6.82
N PHE A 371 -15.96 2.25 6.69
CA PHE A 371 -14.81 2.30 5.80
C PHE A 371 -15.05 1.59 4.45
N LEU A 372 -16.27 1.13 4.16
CA LEU A 372 -16.69 0.74 2.82
C LEU A 372 -17.05 1.97 1.99
N PRO A 373 -16.72 2.00 0.70
CA PRO A 373 -17.30 2.97 -0.22
C PRO A 373 -18.83 2.96 -0.16
N PRO A 374 -19.51 4.11 -0.28
CA PRO A 374 -20.96 4.20 -0.09
C PRO A 374 -21.78 3.15 -0.86
N PRO A 375 -21.51 2.85 -2.15
CA PRO A 375 -22.28 1.83 -2.86
C PRO A 375 -22.13 0.40 -2.30
N LEU A 376 -20.94 0.06 -1.78
CA LEU A 376 -20.71 -1.24 -1.16
C LEU A 376 -21.36 -1.31 0.22
N ARG A 377 -21.29 -0.23 1.00
CA ARG A 377 -21.92 -0.15 2.31
C ARG A 377 -23.44 -0.37 2.25
N GLU A 378 -24.12 0.26 1.28
CA GLU A 378 -25.56 0.09 1.08
C GLU A 378 -25.92 -1.38 0.83
N GLY A 379 -25.10 -2.12 0.08
CA GLY A 379 -25.30 -3.55 -0.15
C GLY A 379 -25.26 -4.38 1.13
N PHE A 380 -24.31 -4.11 2.04
CA PHE A 380 -24.22 -4.80 3.33
C PHE A 380 -25.30 -4.37 4.35
N ALA A 381 -25.77 -3.13 4.28
CA ALA A 381 -26.77 -2.58 5.21
C ALA A 381 -28.11 -3.34 5.16
N GLN A 382 -28.37 -4.15 4.12
CA GLN A 382 -29.55 -5.04 4.03
C GLN A 382 -29.39 -6.35 4.81
N GLY A 383 -28.32 -6.49 5.60
CA GLY A 383 -28.07 -7.65 6.46
C GLY A 383 -27.49 -8.87 5.76
N SER A 384 -27.22 -8.80 4.46
CA SER A 384 -26.61 -9.87 3.64
C SER A 384 -25.40 -9.36 2.87
N VAL A 385 -24.55 -10.29 2.42
CA VAL A 385 -23.38 -9.96 1.59
C VAL A 385 -23.86 -9.60 0.17
N PRO A 386 -23.40 -8.49 -0.42
CA PRO A 386 -23.69 -8.16 -1.82
C PRO A 386 -23.30 -9.31 -2.76
N LYS A 387 -24.07 -9.50 -3.85
CA LYS A 387 -23.77 -10.56 -4.83
C LYS A 387 -22.39 -10.42 -5.46
N GLU A 388 -22.02 -9.19 -5.79
CA GLU A 388 -20.72 -8.85 -6.38
C GLU A 388 -19.90 -8.10 -5.33
N LEU A 389 -18.73 -8.65 -5.04
CA LEU A 389 -17.76 -8.05 -4.14
C LEU A 389 -16.41 -7.92 -4.82
N PRO A 390 -15.69 -6.83 -4.57
CA PRO A 390 -14.28 -6.72 -4.96
C PRO A 390 -13.44 -7.85 -4.35
N GLU A 391 -12.47 -8.34 -5.09
CA GLU A 391 -11.58 -9.43 -4.66
C GLU A 391 -10.92 -9.16 -3.29
N ILE A 392 -10.64 -7.90 -2.95
CA ILE A 392 -10.06 -7.52 -1.67
C ILE A 392 -10.95 -7.89 -0.48
N LEU A 393 -12.27 -7.82 -0.63
CA LEU A 393 -13.22 -8.17 0.43
C LEU A 393 -13.43 -9.68 0.57
N LEU A 394 -13.10 -10.45 -0.49
CA LEU A 394 -13.25 -11.89 -0.55
C LEU A 394 -12.05 -12.66 0.04
N GLY A 395 -10.91 -12.00 0.26
CA GLY A 395 -9.68 -12.60 0.76
C GLY A 395 -9.74 -12.99 2.24
N GLU A 396 -8.61 -13.48 2.77
CA GLU A 396 -8.43 -13.87 4.18
C GLU A 396 -7.67 -12.83 5.00
N SER A 397 -7.06 -11.87 4.35
CA SER A 397 -6.20 -10.83 4.94
C SER A 397 -6.57 -9.46 4.37
N LYS A 398 -5.72 -8.46 4.59
CA LYS A 398 -5.83 -7.12 4.01
C LYS A 398 -7.17 -6.45 4.27
N SER A 399 -7.61 -6.54 5.53
CA SER A 399 -8.85 -5.90 6.01
C SER A 399 -10.14 -6.44 5.38
N SER A 400 -10.11 -7.64 4.78
CA SER A 400 -11.30 -8.31 4.25
C SER A 400 -12.34 -8.60 5.34
N VAL A 401 -13.56 -8.96 4.94
CA VAL A 401 -14.62 -9.41 5.87
C VAL A 401 -14.12 -10.56 6.75
N ARG A 402 -13.42 -11.55 6.15
CA ARG A 402 -12.89 -12.71 6.88
C ARG A 402 -11.77 -12.33 7.85
N HIS A 403 -10.95 -11.34 7.50
CA HIS A 403 -9.92 -10.82 8.40
C HIS A 403 -10.54 -10.16 9.63
N PHE A 404 -11.56 -9.34 9.44
CA PHE A 404 -12.33 -8.73 10.54
C PHE A 404 -13.01 -9.79 11.40
N ALA A 405 -13.76 -10.73 10.81
CA ALA A 405 -14.45 -11.79 11.54
C ALA A 405 -13.51 -12.63 12.40
N ARG A 406 -12.30 -12.94 11.89
CA ARG A 406 -11.28 -13.68 12.66
C ARG A 406 -10.82 -12.93 13.90
N LEU A 407 -10.69 -11.61 13.82
CA LEU A 407 -10.22 -10.80 14.92
C LEU A 407 -11.35 -10.41 15.90
N PHE A 408 -12.58 -10.39 15.43
CA PHE A 408 -13.79 -10.06 16.19
C PHE A 408 -14.78 -11.24 16.19
N PRO A 409 -14.42 -12.38 16.81
CA PRO A 409 -15.25 -13.59 16.75
C PRO A 409 -16.59 -13.47 17.51
N ALA A 410 -16.73 -12.47 18.37
CA ALA A 410 -18.00 -12.18 19.08
C ALA A 410 -18.94 -11.28 18.26
N ASP A 411 -18.46 -10.69 17.14
CA ASP A 411 -19.32 -9.89 16.27
C ASP A 411 -20.11 -10.80 15.33
N GLU A 412 -21.39 -11.01 15.61
CA GLU A 412 -22.26 -11.92 14.86
C GLU A 412 -22.45 -11.51 13.39
N MET A 413 -22.48 -10.20 13.12
CA MET A 413 -22.64 -9.66 11.77
C MET A 413 -21.43 -9.98 10.90
N LEU A 414 -20.23 -9.66 11.36
CA LEU A 414 -18.98 -9.97 10.65
C LEU A 414 -18.83 -11.48 10.43
N CYS A 415 -19.11 -12.28 11.47
CA CYS A 415 -19.05 -13.74 11.39
C CYS A 415 -20.10 -14.31 10.42
N GLY A 416 -21.29 -13.73 10.39
CA GLY A 416 -22.36 -14.07 9.45
C GLY A 416 -21.92 -13.83 7.99
N TRP A 417 -21.44 -12.64 7.69
CA TRP A 417 -20.93 -12.28 6.35
C TRP A 417 -19.75 -13.15 5.92
N ALA A 418 -18.83 -13.43 6.85
CA ALA A 418 -17.68 -14.29 6.55
C ALA A 418 -18.10 -15.72 6.17
N ARG A 419 -19.08 -16.30 6.90
CA ARG A 419 -19.65 -17.64 6.57
C ARG A 419 -20.30 -17.62 5.20
N GLU A 420 -21.10 -16.61 4.89
CA GLU A 420 -21.78 -16.48 3.60
C GLU A 420 -20.78 -16.40 2.43
N ILE A 421 -19.71 -15.63 2.57
CA ILE A 421 -18.62 -15.55 1.55
C ILE A 421 -17.98 -16.92 1.31
N VAL A 422 -17.69 -17.67 2.38
CA VAL A 422 -17.09 -19.01 2.26
C VAL A 422 -18.03 -19.97 1.54
N GLN A 423 -19.32 -19.97 1.89
CA GLN A 423 -20.34 -20.82 1.26
C GLN A 423 -20.47 -20.54 -0.24
N ARG A 424 -20.51 -19.28 -0.65
CA ARG A 424 -20.56 -18.88 -2.06
C ARG A 424 -19.35 -19.35 -2.86
N ARG A 425 -18.14 -19.29 -2.26
CA ARG A 425 -16.91 -19.78 -2.92
C ARG A 425 -16.83 -21.31 -3.00
N GLY A 426 -17.32 -22.01 -1.99
CA GLY A 426 -17.36 -23.49 -1.98
C GLY A 426 -18.41 -24.07 -2.93
N GLY A 427 -19.50 -23.35 -3.18
CA GLY A 427 -20.58 -23.78 -4.10
C GLY A 427 -20.28 -23.58 -5.59
N GLY A 428 -19.25 -22.79 -5.94
CA GLY A 428 -18.82 -22.56 -7.32
C GLY A 428 -17.81 -23.59 -7.87
N ALA A 429 -17.44 -24.59 -7.09
CA ALA A 429 -16.49 -25.64 -7.45
C ALA A 429 -17.17 -26.99 -7.80
N ARG A 430 -18.42 -26.95 -8.32
CA ARG A 430 -19.09 -28.14 -8.88
C ARG A 430 -19.30 -27.99 -10.38
#